data_a3862315eded67f0d13d6d69e8958897
#
_entry.id   a3862315eded67f0d13d6d69e8958897
#
_cell.length_a   1.000
_cell.length_b   1.000
_cell.length_c   1.000
_cell.angle_alpha   90.00
_cell.angle_beta   90.00
_cell.angle_gamma   90.00
#
_symmetry.space_group_name_H-M   'P 1'
#
loop_
_entity.id
_entity.type
_entity.pdbx_description
1 polymer ?
#
loop_
_entity_poly.entity_id
_entity_poly.type
_entity_poly.pdbx_seq_one_letter_code
_entity_poly.pdbx_strand_id
1 'polypeptide(L)'
;LTRFSPGFIHGAADFSEDYSVCREAEIAIEHGAAAMQDLSEGGIFGALWEMADGAGIGLDVALKRIPIQQETVEICEFFGVNPYQMLSTGALLIAAADGEGLVQKMALEGIPSAVIGRTTSGKERILRNGEEVRYLDKPQMDEMYRVGR
;
A
#
# COMPACT_ATOMS: atom_id res chain seq x y z
N LEU A 1 -7.38 21.79 -10.22
CA LEU A 1 -6.09 21.87 -9.51
C LEU A 1 -5.64 23.29 -9.14
N THR A 2 -6.39 24.33 -9.52
CA THR A 2 -6.08 25.75 -9.18
C THR A 2 -6.06 26.05 -7.68
N ARG A 3 -6.50 25.11 -6.83
CA ARG A 3 -6.49 25.23 -5.37
C ARG A 3 -5.12 24.96 -4.76
N PHE A 4 -4.26 24.25 -5.47
CA PHE A 4 -2.93 23.87 -4.99
C PHE A 4 -1.85 24.81 -5.56
N SER A 5 -0.78 25.04 -4.80
CA SER A 5 0.35 25.83 -5.28
C SER A 5 1.11 25.07 -6.39
N PRO A 6 1.77 25.80 -7.34
CA PRO A 6 2.57 25.15 -8.38
C PRO A 6 3.66 24.21 -7.80
N GLY A 7 4.30 24.59 -6.69
CA GLY A 7 5.32 23.77 -6.03
C GLY A 7 4.74 22.47 -5.46
N PHE A 8 3.53 22.50 -4.89
CA PHE A 8 2.82 21.32 -4.41
C PHE A 8 2.48 20.37 -5.56
N ILE A 9 1.95 20.92 -6.68
CA ILE A 9 1.62 20.11 -7.86
C ILE A 9 2.88 19.49 -8.46
N HIS A 10 3.99 20.25 -8.51
CA HIS A 10 5.26 19.75 -9.03
C HIS A 10 5.82 18.62 -8.15
N GLY A 11 5.82 18.79 -6.83
CA GLY A 11 6.23 17.75 -5.89
C GLY A 11 5.37 16.47 -6.00
N ALA A 12 4.05 16.64 -6.18
CA ALA A 12 3.14 15.51 -6.35
C ALA A 12 3.28 14.80 -7.71
N ALA A 13 3.84 15.48 -8.73
CA ALA A 13 4.03 14.94 -10.09
C ALA A 13 5.45 14.47 -10.37
N ASP A 14 6.40 14.74 -9.48
CA ASP A 14 7.80 14.36 -9.64
C ASP A 14 8.04 12.90 -9.20
N PHE A 15 7.49 11.99 -9.98
CA PHE A 15 7.72 10.56 -9.88
C PHE A 15 8.82 10.14 -10.87
N SER A 16 9.96 10.81 -10.84
CA SER A 16 11.12 10.49 -11.70
C SER A 16 11.84 9.21 -11.29
N GLU A 17 11.35 8.52 -10.26
CA GLU A 17 11.98 7.33 -9.72
C GLU A 17 11.60 6.05 -10.49
N ASP A 18 12.49 5.08 -10.43
CA ASP A 18 12.30 3.76 -11.01
C ASP A 18 11.08 3.06 -10.35
N TYR A 19 10.06 2.77 -11.15
CA TYR A 19 8.89 2.01 -10.69
C TYR A 19 9.17 0.52 -10.54
N SER A 20 10.40 0.07 -10.77
CA SER A 20 10.81 -1.29 -10.57
C SER A 20 10.85 -1.64 -9.08
N VAL A 21 10.27 -2.75 -8.71
CA VAL A 21 10.31 -3.32 -7.34
C VAL A 21 11.21 -4.56 -7.28
N CYS A 22 12.09 -4.75 -8.27
CA CYS A 22 12.93 -5.94 -8.36
C CYS A 22 13.92 -6.03 -7.20
N ARG A 23 14.50 -4.90 -6.78
CA ARG A 23 15.46 -4.89 -5.67
C ARG A 23 14.80 -5.21 -4.34
N GLU A 24 13.61 -4.67 -4.09
CA GLU A 24 12.79 -4.99 -2.93
C GLU A 24 12.43 -6.49 -2.90
N ALA A 25 12.04 -7.04 -4.05
CA ALA A 25 11.70 -8.44 -4.17
C ALA A 25 12.91 -9.36 -3.90
N GLU A 26 14.10 -9.03 -4.41
CA GLU A 26 15.34 -9.77 -4.13
C GLU A 26 15.64 -9.81 -2.63
N ILE A 27 15.63 -8.66 -1.96
CA ILE A 27 15.87 -8.56 -0.52
C ILE A 27 14.82 -9.35 0.28
N ALA A 28 13.55 -9.26 -0.12
CA ALA A 28 12.47 -9.99 0.52
C ALA A 28 12.64 -11.52 0.39
N ILE A 29 13.02 -12.01 -0.78
CA ILE A 29 13.31 -13.43 -1.02
C ILE A 29 14.47 -13.90 -0.13
N GLU A 30 15.58 -13.15 -0.09
CA GLU A 30 16.74 -13.46 0.75
C GLU A 30 16.37 -13.48 2.24
N HIS A 31 15.41 -12.67 2.66
CA HIS A 31 14.90 -12.63 4.04
C HIS A 31 13.82 -13.65 4.33
N GLY A 32 13.46 -14.51 3.37
CA GLY A 32 12.48 -15.57 3.54
C GLY A 32 11.03 -15.10 3.47
N ALA A 33 10.72 -14.17 2.57
CA ALA A 33 9.33 -13.76 2.31
C ALA A 33 8.48 -14.96 1.91
N ALA A 34 7.29 -15.07 2.52
CA ALA A 34 6.33 -16.14 2.23
C ALA A 34 5.42 -15.82 1.03
N ALA A 35 5.15 -14.54 0.80
CA ALA A 35 4.37 -14.05 -0.34
C ALA A 35 4.74 -12.59 -0.65
N MET A 36 4.57 -12.22 -1.90
CA MET A 36 4.76 -10.85 -2.40
C MET A 36 3.69 -10.53 -3.43
N GLN A 37 3.24 -9.28 -3.43
CA GLN A 37 2.26 -8.73 -4.37
C GLN A 37 2.68 -7.31 -4.73
N ASP A 38 2.90 -7.02 -6.00
CA ASP A 38 3.07 -5.63 -6.43
C ASP A 38 1.74 -4.87 -6.37
N LEU A 39 1.82 -3.60 -6.06
CA LEU A 39 0.65 -2.76 -6.04
C LEU A 39 0.36 -2.28 -7.47
N SER A 40 -0.89 -2.48 -7.88
CA SER A 40 -1.40 -2.09 -9.19
C SER A 40 -2.81 -1.52 -9.08
N GLU A 41 -3.73 -1.88 -9.97
CA GLU A 41 -5.15 -1.49 -9.88
C GLU A 41 -5.77 -1.90 -8.54
N GLY A 42 -6.59 -1.03 -7.97
CA GLY A 42 -7.18 -1.21 -6.64
C GLY A 42 -6.26 -0.85 -5.48
N GLY A 43 -5.04 -0.41 -5.76
CA GLY A 43 -4.07 0.06 -4.77
C GLY A 43 -3.72 -0.97 -3.70
N ILE A 44 -3.37 -0.48 -2.50
CA ILE A 44 -3.01 -1.36 -1.37
C ILE A 44 -4.19 -2.23 -0.91
N PHE A 45 -5.44 -1.75 -1.01
CA PHE A 45 -6.59 -2.56 -0.64
C PHE A 45 -6.79 -3.72 -1.60
N GLY A 46 -6.55 -3.52 -2.91
CA GLY A 46 -6.54 -4.58 -3.91
C GLY A 46 -5.51 -5.64 -3.60
N ALA A 47 -4.26 -5.24 -3.41
CA ALA A 47 -3.16 -6.15 -3.09
C ALA A 47 -3.38 -6.94 -1.80
N LEU A 48 -3.84 -6.29 -0.73
CA LEU A 48 -4.18 -6.95 0.55
C LEU A 48 -5.28 -7.99 0.37
N TRP A 49 -6.33 -7.63 -0.39
CA TRP A 49 -7.43 -8.55 -0.63
C TRP A 49 -6.98 -9.77 -1.43
N GLU A 50 -6.24 -9.57 -2.53
CA GLU A 50 -5.75 -10.64 -3.40
C GLU A 50 -4.79 -11.58 -2.68
N MET A 51 -3.84 -11.04 -1.91
CA MET A 51 -2.91 -11.83 -1.10
C MET A 51 -3.65 -12.70 -0.09
N ALA A 52 -4.62 -12.13 0.64
CA ALA A 52 -5.39 -12.85 1.65
C ALA A 52 -6.31 -13.91 1.03
N ASP A 53 -6.94 -13.59 -0.10
CA ASP A 53 -7.84 -14.49 -0.81
C ASP A 53 -7.08 -15.69 -1.39
N GLY A 54 -5.97 -15.42 -2.07
CA GLY A 54 -5.12 -16.46 -2.66
C GLY A 54 -4.52 -17.42 -1.63
N ALA A 55 -4.17 -16.92 -0.46
CA ALA A 55 -3.64 -17.73 0.64
C ALA A 55 -4.72 -18.34 1.55
N GLY A 56 -5.98 -17.91 1.45
CA GLY A 56 -7.08 -18.35 2.29
C GLY A 56 -6.94 -17.96 3.76
N ILE A 57 -6.32 -16.81 4.04
CA ILE A 57 -6.01 -16.28 5.37
C ILE A 57 -6.76 -14.99 5.68
N GLY A 58 -6.74 -14.60 6.94
CA GLY A 58 -7.19 -13.27 7.38
C GLY A 58 -6.04 -12.27 7.49
N LEU A 59 -6.42 -11.01 7.71
CA LEU A 59 -5.51 -9.88 7.89
C LEU A 59 -5.97 -9.01 9.06
N ASP A 60 -5.00 -8.39 9.73
CA ASP A 60 -5.22 -7.32 10.72
C ASP A 60 -4.23 -6.19 10.40
N VAL A 61 -4.71 -5.13 9.74
CA VAL A 61 -3.89 -4.06 9.16
C VAL A 61 -4.22 -2.72 9.82
N ALA A 62 -3.19 -1.99 10.23
CA ALA A 62 -3.31 -0.64 10.77
C ALA A 62 -3.12 0.39 9.65
N LEU A 63 -4.19 1.07 9.23
CA LEU A 63 -4.17 2.04 8.13
C LEU A 63 -3.15 3.16 8.33
N LYS A 64 -3.00 3.63 9.56
CA LYS A 64 -2.03 4.71 9.90
C LYS A 64 -0.56 4.31 9.73
N ARG A 65 -0.27 3.01 9.58
CA ARG A 65 1.08 2.51 9.32
C ARG A 65 1.41 2.38 7.84
N ILE A 66 0.41 2.49 6.97
CA ILE A 66 0.62 2.46 5.52
C ILE A 66 1.29 3.79 5.12
N PRO A 67 2.51 3.76 4.56
CA PRO A 67 3.19 4.98 4.15
C PRO A 67 2.52 5.55 2.90
N ILE A 68 1.85 6.68 3.05
CA ILE A 68 1.25 7.45 1.95
C ILE A 68 1.77 8.87 2.06
N GLN A 69 2.18 9.45 0.94
CA GLN A 69 2.63 10.85 0.89
C GLN A 69 1.47 11.79 1.20
N GLN A 70 1.76 12.86 1.93
CA GLN A 70 0.75 13.85 2.33
C GLN A 70 0.07 14.48 1.11
N GLU A 71 0.83 14.75 0.06
CA GLU A 71 0.34 15.29 -1.21
C GLU A 71 -0.72 14.39 -1.85
N THR A 72 -0.50 13.09 -1.81
CA THR A 72 -1.46 12.10 -2.31
C THR A 72 -2.75 12.15 -1.51
N VAL A 73 -2.67 12.22 -0.19
CA VAL A 73 -3.86 12.31 0.68
C VAL A 73 -4.67 13.56 0.35
N GLU A 74 -4.03 14.74 0.28
CA GLU A 74 -4.70 16.01 0.03
C GLU A 74 -5.35 16.07 -1.37
N ILE A 75 -4.67 15.52 -2.37
CA ILE A 75 -5.25 15.42 -3.74
C ILE A 75 -6.45 14.49 -3.75
N CYS A 76 -6.34 13.33 -3.10
CA CYS A 76 -7.43 12.37 -3.02
C CYS A 76 -8.65 12.95 -2.29
N GLU A 77 -8.45 13.67 -1.18
CA GLU A 77 -9.51 14.37 -0.47
C GLU A 77 -10.21 15.42 -1.35
N PHE A 78 -9.44 16.17 -2.15
CA PHE A 78 -10.00 17.16 -3.07
C PHE A 78 -10.93 16.52 -4.11
N PHE A 79 -10.59 15.34 -4.62
CA PHE A 79 -11.41 14.62 -5.60
C PHE A 79 -12.44 13.68 -4.97
N GLY A 80 -12.46 13.54 -3.64
CA GLY A 80 -13.36 12.64 -2.93
C GLY A 80 -13.13 11.17 -3.24
N VAL A 81 -11.85 10.78 -3.46
CA VAL A 81 -11.43 9.41 -3.76
C VAL A 81 -10.60 8.82 -2.60
N ASN A 82 -10.61 7.51 -2.46
CA ASN A 82 -9.87 6.81 -1.43
C ASN A 82 -8.42 6.52 -1.87
N PRO A 83 -7.39 7.12 -1.23
CA PRO A 83 -5.99 6.92 -1.62
C PRO A 83 -5.53 5.47 -1.52
N TYR A 84 -6.12 4.67 -0.63
CA TYR A 84 -5.79 3.25 -0.47
C TYR A 84 -6.31 2.35 -1.59
N GLN A 85 -7.22 2.85 -2.41
CA GLN A 85 -7.85 2.15 -3.54
C GLN A 85 -7.43 2.71 -4.90
N MET A 86 -6.53 3.67 -4.92
CA MET A 86 -5.96 4.21 -6.15
C MET A 86 -4.82 3.35 -6.67
N LEU A 87 -4.71 3.26 -8.00
CA LEU A 87 -3.55 2.68 -8.67
C LEU A 87 -2.25 3.18 -8.04
N SER A 88 -1.40 2.25 -7.63
CA SER A 88 -0.13 2.54 -7.00
C SER A 88 0.94 1.65 -7.63
N THR A 89 1.84 2.23 -8.41
CA THR A 89 2.97 1.54 -9.05
C THR A 89 4.27 1.82 -8.29
N GLY A 90 5.21 0.89 -8.32
CA GLY A 90 6.50 1.06 -7.64
C GLY A 90 6.46 0.77 -6.13
N ALA A 91 5.46 0.03 -5.67
CA ALA A 91 5.36 -0.44 -4.29
C ALA A 91 5.07 -1.94 -4.23
N LEU A 92 5.57 -2.60 -3.20
CA LEU A 92 5.46 -4.05 -3.00
C LEU A 92 4.87 -4.36 -1.63
N LEU A 93 3.83 -5.19 -1.60
CA LEU A 93 3.30 -5.79 -0.39
C LEU A 93 4.01 -7.13 -0.14
N ILE A 94 4.56 -7.29 1.05
CA ILE A 94 5.35 -8.48 1.41
C ILE A 94 4.78 -9.11 2.69
N ALA A 95 4.61 -10.42 2.68
CA ALA A 95 4.34 -11.22 3.87
C ALA A 95 5.61 -11.97 4.28
N ALA A 96 6.10 -11.73 5.49
CA ALA A 96 7.28 -12.38 6.04
C ALA A 96 7.07 -12.71 7.52
N ALA A 97 7.74 -13.74 8.02
CA ALA A 97 7.68 -14.13 9.44
C ALA A 97 8.34 -13.07 10.34
N ASP A 98 9.42 -12.45 9.88
CA ASP A 98 10.13 -11.36 10.56
C ASP A 98 10.02 -10.07 9.74
N GLY A 99 8.88 -9.38 9.87
CA GLY A 99 8.63 -8.12 9.18
C GLY A 99 9.52 -6.98 9.66
N GLU A 100 9.82 -6.89 10.95
CA GLU A 100 10.67 -5.84 11.51
C GLU A 100 12.13 -5.99 11.05
N GLY A 101 12.67 -7.21 11.03
CA GLY A 101 14.00 -7.48 10.48
C GLY A 101 14.08 -7.17 8.99
N LEU A 102 13.03 -7.47 8.23
CA LEU A 102 12.96 -7.12 6.81
C LEU A 102 12.98 -5.59 6.60
N VAL A 103 12.22 -4.84 7.39
CA VAL A 103 12.21 -3.36 7.34
C VAL A 103 13.59 -2.79 7.64
N GLN A 104 14.30 -3.34 8.63
CA GLN A 104 15.68 -2.92 8.93
C GLN A 104 16.62 -3.19 7.73
N LYS A 105 16.49 -4.34 7.10
CA LYS A 105 17.29 -4.70 5.92
C LYS A 105 17.02 -3.77 4.73
N MET A 106 15.73 -3.46 4.47
CA MET A 106 15.33 -2.48 3.45
C MET A 106 15.91 -1.09 3.73
N ALA A 107 15.89 -0.65 4.99
CA ALA A 107 16.43 0.65 5.40
C ALA A 107 17.94 0.78 5.14
N LEU A 108 18.71 -0.30 5.30
CA LEU A 108 20.15 -0.31 4.97
C LEU A 108 20.43 -0.09 3.48
N GLU A 109 19.50 -0.47 2.63
CA GLU A 109 19.55 -0.25 1.17
C GLU A 109 18.89 1.08 0.76
N GLY A 110 18.41 1.88 1.72
CA GLY A 110 17.73 3.15 1.45
C GLY A 110 16.29 3.00 0.95
N ILE A 111 15.68 1.82 1.11
CA ILE A 111 14.33 1.52 0.65
C ILE A 111 13.31 1.81 1.76
N PRO A 112 12.41 2.79 1.58
CA PRO A 112 11.36 3.07 2.55
C PRO A 112 10.40 1.89 2.70
N SER A 113 10.18 1.44 3.93
CA SER A 113 9.28 0.32 4.21
C SER A 113 8.69 0.41 5.61
N ALA A 114 7.58 -0.25 5.85
CA ALA A 114 6.91 -0.27 7.14
C ALA A 114 6.15 -1.59 7.36
N VAL A 115 6.12 -2.06 8.61
CA VAL A 115 5.21 -3.14 9.01
C VAL A 115 3.81 -2.55 9.20
N ILE A 116 2.90 -2.86 8.30
CA ILE A 116 1.54 -2.31 8.29
C ILE A 116 0.51 -3.16 9.04
N GLY A 117 0.83 -4.42 9.33
CA GLY A 117 -0.10 -5.35 9.97
C GLY A 117 0.46 -6.75 10.04
N ARG A 118 -0.45 -7.70 10.18
CA ARG A 118 -0.12 -9.13 10.28
C ARG A 118 -1.18 -9.99 9.59
N THR A 119 -0.78 -11.16 9.15
CA THR A 119 -1.68 -12.22 8.72
C THR A 119 -2.28 -12.94 9.94
N THR A 120 -3.47 -13.50 9.79
CA THR A 120 -4.15 -14.28 10.84
C THR A 120 -4.63 -15.61 10.27
N SER A 121 -4.81 -16.60 11.14
CA SER A 121 -5.34 -17.92 10.76
C SER A 121 -6.83 -17.93 10.44
N GLY A 122 -7.55 -16.85 10.76
CA GLY A 122 -8.96 -16.66 10.40
C GLY A 122 -9.13 -16.29 8.93
N LYS A 123 -10.36 -15.90 8.57
CA LYS A 123 -10.67 -15.38 7.22
C LYS A 123 -11.07 -13.91 7.23
N GLU A 124 -11.13 -13.31 8.40
CA GLU A 124 -11.49 -11.90 8.56
C GLU A 124 -10.35 -11.01 8.09
N ARG A 125 -10.66 -10.03 7.28
CA ARG A 125 -9.72 -9.04 6.75
C ARG A 125 -10.02 -7.70 7.39
N ILE A 126 -9.33 -7.43 8.50
CA ILE A 126 -9.61 -6.29 9.39
C ILE A 126 -8.70 -5.12 9.03
N LEU A 127 -9.30 -3.95 8.89
CA LEU A 127 -8.63 -2.66 8.76
C LEU A 127 -8.89 -1.84 10.02
N ARG A 128 -7.84 -1.33 10.66
CA ARG A 128 -7.92 -0.49 11.85
C ARG A 128 -7.49 0.93 11.57
N ASN A 129 -8.32 1.89 11.96
CA ASN A 129 -7.99 3.31 11.96
C ASN A 129 -8.19 3.88 13.38
N GLY A 130 -7.16 3.74 14.22
CA GLY A 130 -7.29 3.98 15.65
C GLY A 130 -8.23 2.96 16.29
N GLU A 131 -9.30 3.41 16.91
CA GLU A 131 -10.32 2.54 17.51
C GLU A 131 -11.37 2.03 16.51
N GLU A 132 -11.44 2.66 15.35
CA GLU A 132 -12.36 2.24 14.30
C GLU A 132 -11.89 0.95 13.63
N VAL A 133 -12.81 0.00 13.52
CA VAL A 133 -12.57 -1.29 12.87
C VAL A 133 -13.51 -1.42 11.67
N ARG A 134 -12.92 -1.73 10.52
CA ARG A 134 -13.64 -2.00 9.27
C ARG A 134 -13.19 -3.35 8.70
N TYR A 135 -14.01 -3.92 7.84
CA TYR A 135 -13.65 -5.09 7.06
C TYR A 135 -13.23 -4.66 5.66
N LEU A 136 -12.17 -5.32 5.16
CA LEU A 136 -11.73 -5.13 3.78
C LEU A 136 -12.63 -5.94 2.87
N ASP A 137 -13.43 -5.25 2.08
CA ASP A 137 -14.26 -5.85 1.04
C ASP A 137 -13.45 -6.07 -0.24
N LYS A 138 -13.95 -6.96 -1.10
CA LYS A 138 -13.39 -7.14 -2.44
C LYS A 138 -13.45 -5.83 -3.21
N PRO A 139 -12.32 -5.27 -3.67
CA PRO A 139 -12.31 -4.08 -4.48
C PRO A 139 -13.13 -4.28 -5.76
N GLN A 140 -14.03 -3.35 -6.05
CA GLN A 140 -14.90 -3.43 -7.24
C GLN A 140 -14.30 -2.70 -8.43
N MET A 141 -13.65 -1.54 -8.20
CA MET A 141 -13.07 -0.69 -9.23
C MET A 141 -11.98 0.19 -8.60
N ASP A 142 -10.93 0.50 -9.36
CA ASP A 142 -9.92 1.46 -8.94
C ASP A 142 -10.51 2.87 -8.85
N GLU A 143 -10.19 3.59 -7.78
CA GLU A 143 -10.68 4.94 -7.53
C GLU A 143 -10.19 5.95 -8.59
N MET A 144 -9.09 5.65 -9.29
CA MET A 144 -8.57 6.48 -10.39
C MET A 144 -9.63 6.69 -11.48
N TYR A 145 -10.46 5.68 -11.76
CA TYR A 145 -11.52 5.78 -12.77
C TYR A 145 -12.71 6.65 -12.34
N ARG A 146 -12.75 7.10 -11.09
CA ARG A 146 -13.77 8.03 -10.57
C ARG A 146 -13.36 9.49 -10.71
N VAL A 147 -12.07 9.75 -10.90
CA VAL A 147 -11.54 11.12 -11.10
C VAL A 147 -11.86 11.56 -12.52
N GLY A 148 -12.68 12.61 -12.68
CA GLY A 148 -13.02 13.19 -13.99
C GLY A 148 -14.40 12.85 -14.53
N ARG A 149 -15.28 12.29 -13.69
CA ARG A 149 -16.72 12.18 -14.01
C ARG A 149 -17.52 13.33 -13.40
#